data_d31cd63dd6fd21d7469a1b76d3bb1346
#
_entry.id   d31cd63dd6fd21d7469a1b76d3bb1346
#
_cell.length_a   1.000
_cell.length_b   1.000
_cell.length_c   1.000
_cell.angle_alpha   90.00
_cell.angle_beta   90.00
_cell.angle_gamma   90.00
#
_symmetry.space_group_name_H-M   'P 1'
#
loop_
_entity.id
_entity.type
_entity.pdbx_description
1 polymer ?
#
loop_
_entity_poly.entity_id
_entity_poly.type
_entity_poly.pdbx_seq_one_letter_code
_entity_poly.pdbx_strand_id
1 'polypeptide(L)'
;MKKLEIVIRPESLENLELLLEEQKANGMMITNILGYGNQKGYRQMYRGAEIVAKMLPKVKVETVVEDDKVPKIIDFVVKNLS
;
A
#
# COMPACT_ATOMS: atom_id res chain seq x y z
N MET A 1 11.73 14.30 -10.95
CA MET A 1 10.61 13.35 -10.81
C MET A 1 11.02 12.13 -10.01
N LYS A 2 10.14 11.67 -9.17
CA LYS A 2 10.37 10.48 -8.35
C LYS A 2 9.31 9.43 -8.65
N LYS A 3 9.74 8.17 -8.64
CA LYS A 3 8.81 7.06 -8.70
C LYS A 3 8.44 6.65 -7.29
N LEU A 4 7.15 6.54 -7.03
CA LEU A 4 6.64 6.08 -5.74
C LEU A 4 6.03 4.70 -5.90
N GLU A 5 6.31 3.83 -4.96
CA GLU A 5 5.66 2.53 -4.84
C GLU A 5 4.96 2.50 -3.50
N ILE A 6 3.65 2.37 -3.52
CA ILE A 6 2.84 2.45 -2.32
C ILE A 6 2.01 1.16 -2.23
N VAL A 7 2.13 0.46 -1.11
CA VAL A 7 1.35 -0.74 -0.87
C VAL A 7 0.29 -0.40 0.18
N ILE A 8 -0.96 -0.58 -0.19
CA ILE A 8 -2.10 -0.24 0.65
C ILE A 8 -3.13 -1.36 0.64
N ARG A 9 -4.09 -1.28 1.53
CA ARG A 9 -5.23 -2.18 1.50
C ARG A 9 -6.14 -1.80 0.33
N PRO A 10 -6.84 -2.78 -0.26
CA PRO A 10 -7.70 -2.50 -1.41
C PRO A 10 -8.74 -1.40 -1.16
N GLU A 11 -9.29 -1.35 0.04
CA GLU A 11 -10.31 -0.36 0.37
C GLU A 11 -9.77 1.07 0.43
N SER A 12 -8.46 1.24 0.47
CA SER A 12 -7.83 2.57 0.47
C SER A 12 -7.49 3.08 -0.92
N LEU A 13 -7.67 2.26 -1.94
CA LEU A 13 -7.25 2.60 -3.30
C LEU A 13 -7.92 3.86 -3.83
N GLU A 14 -9.22 3.97 -3.64
CA GLU A 14 -9.96 5.12 -4.15
C GLU A 14 -9.46 6.44 -3.55
N ASN A 15 -9.19 6.43 -2.26
CA ASN A 15 -8.65 7.61 -1.58
C ASN A 15 -7.27 7.99 -2.10
N LEU A 16 -6.44 6.98 -2.37
CA LEU A 16 -5.12 7.24 -2.92
C LEU A 16 -5.22 7.78 -4.35
N GLU A 17 -6.12 7.25 -5.17
CA GLU A 17 -6.32 7.75 -6.51
C GLU A 17 -6.70 9.24 -6.50
N LEU A 18 -7.60 9.62 -5.62
CA LEU A 18 -8.01 11.01 -5.50
C LEU A 18 -6.85 11.91 -5.10
N LEU A 19 -6.05 11.44 -4.15
CA LEU A 19 -4.87 12.19 -3.73
C LEU A 19 -3.89 12.39 -4.88
N LEU A 20 -3.60 11.33 -5.62
CA LEU A 20 -2.64 11.40 -6.71
C LEU A 20 -3.12 12.30 -7.83
N GLU A 21 -4.41 12.29 -8.14
CA GLU A 21 -4.98 13.23 -9.10
C GLU A 21 -4.81 14.66 -8.64
N GLU A 22 -5.08 14.92 -7.36
CA GLU A 22 -4.94 16.24 -6.79
C GLU A 22 -3.50 16.73 -6.85
N GLN A 23 -2.55 15.83 -6.66
CA GLN A 23 -1.13 16.15 -6.72
C GLN A 23 -0.56 16.08 -8.14
N LYS A 24 -1.41 15.88 -9.14
CA LYS A 24 -1.03 15.87 -10.56
C LYS A 24 0.04 14.82 -10.88
N ALA A 25 -0.13 13.62 -10.34
CA ALA A 25 0.76 12.52 -10.65
C ALA A 25 0.67 12.12 -12.11
N ASN A 26 1.80 11.69 -12.66
CA ASN A 26 1.90 11.26 -14.06
C ASN A 26 1.63 9.76 -14.15
N GLY A 27 0.37 9.42 -14.34
CA GLY A 27 -0.02 8.04 -14.51
C GLY A 27 -0.01 7.26 -13.20
N MET A 28 -0.59 6.08 -13.25
CA MET A 28 -0.68 5.24 -12.09
C MET A 28 -0.80 3.80 -12.56
N MET A 29 0.06 2.94 -12.04
CA MET A 29 -0.01 1.51 -12.33
C MET A 29 -0.44 0.78 -11.07
N ILE A 30 -1.44 -0.08 -11.20
CA ILE A 30 -2.03 -0.78 -10.07
C ILE A 30 -1.81 -2.27 -10.25
N THR A 31 -1.27 -2.91 -9.22
CA THR A 31 -1.05 -4.35 -9.20
C THR A 31 -1.68 -4.94 -7.96
N ASN A 32 -2.50 -5.96 -8.14
CA ASN A 32 -3.03 -6.72 -7.02
C ASN A 32 -1.99 -7.70 -6.53
N ILE A 33 -1.72 -7.69 -5.24
CA ILE A 33 -0.74 -8.59 -4.64
C ILE A 33 -1.34 -9.25 -3.41
N LEU A 34 -0.73 -10.36 -3.00
CA LEU A 34 -1.06 -10.99 -1.73
C LEU A 34 0.07 -10.73 -0.77
N GLY A 35 -0.25 -10.04 0.31
CA GLY A 35 0.71 -9.75 1.35
C GLY A 35 0.69 -10.85 2.39
N TYR A 36 1.85 -11.14 2.92
CA TYR A 36 2.04 -12.14 3.96
C TYR A 36 2.51 -11.39 5.19
N GLY A 37 1.78 -11.49 6.28
CA GLY A 37 2.22 -10.74 7.43
C GLY A 37 1.49 -11.12 8.71
N ASN A 38 2.04 -10.60 9.80
CA ASN A 38 1.47 -10.76 11.12
C ASN A 38 0.40 -9.71 11.33
N GLN A 39 -0.80 -10.17 11.63
CA GLN A 39 -1.83 -9.29 12.08
C GLN A 39 -2.03 -9.47 13.58
N LYS A 40 -2.52 -8.43 14.21
CA LYS A 40 -2.86 -8.47 15.61
C LYS A 40 -3.87 -9.59 15.87
N GLY A 41 -3.55 -10.45 16.81
CA GLY A 41 -4.39 -11.61 17.10
C GLY A 41 -4.09 -12.84 16.26
N TYR A 42 -3.17 -12.71 15.36
CA TYR A 42 -2.80 -13.77 14.45
C TYR A 42 -1.74 -14.68 15.07
N ARG A 43 -1.89 -15.99 14.89
CA ARG A 43 -0.94 -16.95 15.45
C ARG A 43 -0.15 -17.67 14.38
N GLN A 44 1.13 -17.81 14.63
CA GLN A 44 1.98 -18.71 13.87
C GLN A 44 2.54 -19.75 14.81
N MET A 45 2.43 -21.01 14.42
CA MET A 45 2.95 -22.12 15.18
C MET A 45 3.82 -22.97 14.28
N TYR A 46 4.86 -23.56 14.85
CA TYR A 46 5.82 -24.34 14.10
C TYR A 46 5.92 -25.75 14.64
N ARG A 47 6.59 -26.61 13.88
CA ARG A 47 6.99 -27.96 14.28
C ARG A 47 5.85 -28.93 14.51
N GLY A 48 5.15 -29.20 13.44
CA GLY A 48 4.07 -30.13 13.49
C GLY A 48 2.82 -29.57 14.09
N ALA A 49 2.92 -28.37 14.61
CA ALA A 49 1.75 -27.64 15.00
C ALA A 49 1.22 -26.89 13.78
N GLU A 50 0.01 -26.45 13.88
CA GLU A 50 -0.63 -25.71 12.84
C GLU A 50 0.11 -24.42 12.56
N ILE A 51 0.47 -24.18 11.29
CA ILE A 51 0.96 -22.89 10.87
C ILE A 51 -0.20 -22.21 10.18
N VAL A 52 -0.70 -21.15 10.78
CA VAL A 52 -1.76 -20.38 10.19
C VAL A 52 -1.13 -19.13 9.58
N ALA A 53 -0.93 -19.17 8.29
CA ALA A 53 -0.40 -18.03 7.55
C ALA A 53 -1.55 -17.42 6.78
N LYS A 54 -1.82 -16.17 7.05
CA LYS A 54 -2.89 -15.48 6.39
C LYS A 54 -2.35 -14.63 5.26
N MET A 55 -2.77 -14.94 4.05
CA MET A 55 -2.45 -14.14 2.89
C MET A 55 -3.47 -13.02 2.79
N LEU A 56 -3.01 -11.80 2.90
CA LEU A 56 -3.88 -10.63 2.88
C LEU A 56 -3.81 -9.95 1.53
N PRO A 57 -4.96 -9.64 0.93
CA PRO A 57 -4.96 -8.89 -0.31
C PRO A 57 -4.43 -7.49 -0.06
N LYS A 58 -3.54 -7.06 -0.93
CA LYS A 58 -2.97 -5.72 -0.94
C LYS A 58 -2.96 -5.21 -2.37
N VAL A 59 -2.83 -3.91 -2.50
CA VAL A 59 -2.70 -3.27 -3.80
C VAL A 59 -1.42 -2.47 -3.81
N LYS A 60 -0.62 -2.69 -4.83
CA LYS A 60 0.59 -1.92 -5.05
C LYS A 60 0.29 -0.86 -6.11
N VAL A 61 0.54 0.38 -5.76
CA VAL A 61 0.35 1.50 -6.68
C VAL A 61 1.71 2.08 -7.01
N GLU A 62 2.02 2.18 -8.30
CA GLU A 62 3.25 2.78 -8.77
C GLU A 62 2.90 4.04 -9.55
N THR A 63 3.56 5.13 -9.22
CA THR A 63 3.30 6.40 -9.87
C THR A 63 4.56 7.24 -9.92
N VAL A 64 4.56 8.25 -10.79
CA VAL A 64 5.67 9.20 -10.90
C VAL A 64 5.14 10.60 -10.58
N VAL A 65 5.82 11.27 -9.68
CA VAL A 65 5.42 12.61 -9.25
C VAL A 65 6.62 13.55 -9.22
N GLU A 66 6.35 14.84 -9.26
CA GLU A 66 7.40 15.82 -9.05
C GLU A 66 7.99 15.72 -7.66
N ASP A 67 9.28 16.03 -7.53
CA ASP A 67 10.00 15.86 -6.28
C ASP A 67 9.35 16.60 -5.11
N ASP A 68 8.83 17.78 -5.35
CA ASP A 68 8.20 18.60 -4.31
C ASP A 68 6.88 18.04 -3.80
N LYS A 69 6.28 17.12 -4.54
CA LYS A 69 5.02 16.48 -4.13
C LYS A 69 5.23 15.28 -3.21
N VAL A 70 6.42 14.71 -3.20
CA VAL A 70 6.70 13.46 -2.49
C VAL A 70 6.40 13.54 -1.00
N PRO A 71 6.90 14.56 -0.26
CA PRO A 71 6.64 14.62 1.18
C PRO A 71 5.16 14.68 1.52
N LYS A 72 4.39 15.42 0.74
CA LYS A 72 2.96 15.57 0.98
C LYS A 72 2.22 14.25 0.77
N ILE A 73 2.57 13.52 -0.27
CA ILE A 73 1.94 12.23 -0.57
C ILE A 73 2.29 11.21 0.51
N ILE A 74 3.55 11.13 0.89
CA ILE A 74 3.98 10.20 1.92
C ILE A 74 3.29 10.49 3.25
N ASP A 75 3.23 11.76 3.63
CA ASP A 75 2.58 12.16 4.87
C ASP A 75 1.11 11.75 4.90
N PHE A 76 0.40 11.97 3.81
CA PHE A 76 -1.00 11.57 3.71
C PHE A 76 -1.17 10.07 3.83
N VAL A 77 -0.34 9.30 3.13
CA VAL A 77 -0.43 7.84 3.14
C VAL A 77 -0.18 7.30 4.54
N VAL A 78 0.86 7.78 5.20
CA VAL A 78 1.20 7.33 6.55
C VAL A 78 0.09 7.65 7.54
N LYS A 79 -0.50 8.83 7.45
CA LYS A 79 -1.51 9.25 8.41
C LYS A 79 -2.89 8.67 8.15
N ASN A 80 -3.23 8.43 6.91
CA ASN A 80 -4.61 8.10 6.54
C ASN A 80 -4.81 6.74 5.90
N LEU A 81 -3.79 6.16 5.30
CA LEU A 81 -3.94 4.94 4.51
C LEU A 81 -3.11 3.76 5.00
N SER A 82 -2.25 3.96 5.95
CA SER A 82 -1.42 2.86 6.43
C SER A 82 -2.10 2.01 7.50
#